data_78947596cf4450972ff899367751eaae
#
_entry.id   78947596cf4450972ff899367751eaae
#
_cell.length_a   1.000
_cell.length_b   1.000
_cell.length_c   1.000
_cell.angle_alpha   90.00
_cell.angle_beta   90.00
_cell.angle_gamma   90.00
#
_symmetry.space_group_name_H-M   'P 1'
#
loop_
_entity.id
_entity.type
_entity.pdbx_description
1 polymer ?
#
loop_
_entity_poly.entity_id
_entity_poly.type
_entity_poly.pdbx_seq_one_letter_code
_entity_poly.pdbx_strand_id
1 'polypeptide(L)'
;MYPTIRLPLRLHALSMAYGRRALFSGVSAEVEPGRCLVVIGANGSGKSTLLKIIAGLVRPEAGTVEFSGGCGYAAPDVQLYGELTGTENLAFFARLRGLPADDTAGLLKQVGLPPARGRDLVSAYSSGMRQRLKLAVSLLGNPPLLIWDEPTATLDNAGRSIADTLLSECRESGRIAVVATNDLAEAERWGDISLTIG
;
A
#
# COMPACT_ATOMS: atom_id res chain seq x y z
N MET A 1 12.09 -13.54 -2.24
CA MET A 1 12.29 -12.73 -1.02
C MET A 1 13.04 -11.47 -1.43
N TYR A 2 12.58 -10.29 -1.09
CA TYR A 2 13.31 -9.04 -1.32
C TYR A 2 14.50 -8.97 -0.35
N PRO A 3 15.66 -8.43 -0.76
CA PRO A 3 16.76 -8.18 0.16
C PRO A 3 16.32 -7.18 1.23
N THR A 4 16.83 -7.32 2.45
CA THR A 4 16.60 -6.35 3.53
C THR A 4 17.37 -5.06 3.20
N ILE A 5 16.75 -4.19 2.45
CA ILE A 5 17.30 -2.89 2.09
C ILE A 5 16.92 -1.94 3.24
N ARG A 6 17.94 -1.40 3.92
CA ARG A 6 17.77 -0.41 5.01
C ARG A 6 18.12 1.00 4.51
N LEU A 7 17.66 1.36 3.31
CA LEU A 7 17.83 2.69 2.77
C LEU A 7 16.57 3.52 3.00
N PRO A 8 16.69 4.80 3.33
CA PRO A 8 15.55 5.69 3.46
C PRO A 8 14.84 5.86 2.11
N LEU A 9 13.54 6.15 2.17
CA LEU A 9 12.80 6.69 1.04
C LEU A 9 12.98 8.20 1.02
N ARG A 10 13.45 8.76 -0.10
CA ARG A 10 13.60 10.21 -0.28
C ARG A 10 12.74 10.71 -1.42
N LEU A 11 11.98 11.75 -1.14
CA LEU A 11 11.19 12.49 -2.10
C LEU A 11 11.85 13.88 -2.26
N HIS A 12 12.23 14.24 -3.48
CA HIS A 12 12.90 15.50 -3.77
C HIS A 12 12.06 16.38 -4.67
N ALA A 13 11.48 17.43 -4.11
CA ALA A 13 10.75 18.51 -4.80
C ALA A 13 9.73 18.00 -5.83
N LEU A 14 8.98 16.94 -5.50
CA LEU A 14 8.00 16.35 -6.39
C LEU A 14 6.88 17.33 -6.73
N SER A 15 6.59 17.48 -8.02
CA SER A 15 5.49 18.30 -8.51
C SER A 15 4.70 17.52 -9.55
N MET A 16 3.37 17.72 -9.54
CA MET A 16 2.45 17.07 -10.46
C MET A 16 1.24 17.94 -10.77
N ALA A 17 0.85 18.01 -12.03
CA ALA A 17 -0.37 18.62 -12.47
C ALA A 17 -1.08 17.74 -13.52
N TYR A 18 -2.38 17.94 -13.69
CA TYR A 18 -3.17 17.41 -14.79
C TYR A 18 -3.73 18.57 -15.61
N GLY A 19 -3.17 18.76 -16.78
CA GLY A 19 -3.47 19.93 -17.62
C GLY A 19 -3.08 21.23 -16.92
N ARG A 20 -4.07 22.09 -16.61
CA ARG A 20 -3.84 23.37 -15.90
C ARG A 20 -4.01 23.28 -14.38
N ARG A 21 -4.41 22.11 -13.87
CA ARG A 21 -4.67 21.94 -12.43
C ARG A 21 -3.44 21.33 -11.76
N ALA A 22 -2.71 22.15 -10.99
CA ALA A 22 -1.68 21.64 -10.09
C ALA A 22 -2.33 20.80 -8.99
N LEU A 23 -1.77 19.62 -8.72
CA LEU A 23 -2.15 18.77 -7.60
C LEU A 23 -1.27 19.09 -6.39
N PHE A 24 0.02 19.14 -6.59
CA PHE A 24 1.01 19.51 -5.58
C PHE A 24 2.29 20.01 -6.24
N SER A 25 3.09 20.77 -5.51
CA SER A 25 4.35 21.34 -5.98
C SER A 25 5.41 21.32 -4.89
N GLY A 26 6.63 20.90 -5.24
CA GLY A 26 7.79 20.97 -4.37
C GLY A 26 7.76 20.01 -3.17
N VAL A 27 6.97 18.93 -3.23
CA VAL A 27 6.84 17.97 -2.13
C VAL A 27 8.16 17.26 -1.90
N SER A 28 8.68 17.36 -0.66
CA SER A 28 9.90 16.71 -0.23
C SER A 28 9.68 16.04 1.12
N ALA A 29 10.24 14.84 1.29
CA ALA A 29 10.20 14.09 2.53
C ALA A 29 11.35 13.08 2.57
N GLU A 30 11.80 12.73 3.76
CA GLU A 30 12.71 11.61 4.01
C GLU A 30 12.10 10.69 5.05
N VAL A 31 12.05 9.40 4.74
CA VAL A 31 11.43 8.37 5.59
C VAL A 31 12.45 7.29 5.88
N GLU A 32 12.88 7.22 7.12
CA GLU A 32 13.82 6.22 7.58
C GLU A 32 13.21 4.82 7.67
N PRO A 33 14.02 3.76 7.57
CA PRO A 33 13.57 2.39 7.82
C PRO A 33 12.85 2.25 9.17
N GLY A 34 11.75 1.53 9.20
CA GLY A 34 10.92 1.36 10.38
C GLY A 34 9.96 2.52 10.66
N ARG A 35 9.82 3.46 9.72
CA ARG A 35 8.92 4.61 9.85
C ARG A 35 7.75 4.55 8.86
N CYS A 36 6.70 5.28 9.22
CA CYS A 36 5.50 5.45 8.41
C CYS A 36 5.33 6.94 8.03
N LEU A 37 5.26 7.20 6.73
CA LEU A 37 4.81 8.47 6.18
C LEU A 37 3.30 8.40 5.96
N VAL A 38 2.55 9.29 6.58
CA VAL A 38 1.13 9.45 6.28
C VAL A 38 0.88 10.68 5.42
N VAL A 39 0.18 10.47 4.32
CA VAL A 39 -0.23 11.50 3.37
C VAL A 39 -1.69 11.86 3.64
N ILE A 40 -1.93 13.09 4.05
CA ILE A 40 -3.26 13.60 4.42
C ILE A 40 -3.70 14.63 3.39
N GLY A 41 -5.00 14.73 3.16
CA GLY A 41 -5.59 15.74 2.28
C GLY A 41 -7.02 15.38 1.89
N ALA A 42 -7.74 16.36 1.36
CA ALA A 42 -9.10 16.17 0.87
C ALA A 42 -9.17 15.17 -0.31
N ASN A 43 -10.36 14.65 -0.59
CA ASN A 43 -10.56 13.85 -1.79
C ASN A 43 -10.23 14.67 -3.05
N GLY A 44 -9.44 14.08 -3.96
CA GLY A 44 -8.99 14.76 -5.17
C GLY A 44 -7.81 15.72 -4.98
N SER A 45 -7.16 15.77 -3.80
CA SER A 45 -5.97 16.59 -3.55
C SER A 45 -4.69 16.05 -4.20
N GLY A 46 -4.70 14.79 -4.67
CA GLY A 46 -3.54 14.18 -5.31
C GLY A 46 -2.84 13.10 -4.48
N LYS A 47 -3.38 12.69 -3.32
CA LYS A 47 -2.81 11.62 -2.47
C LYS A 47 -2.47 10.35 -3.28
N SER A 48 -3.48 9.79 -3.96
CA SER A 48 -3.29 8.59 -4.80
C SER A 48 -2.25 8.78 -5.90
N THR A 49 -2.17 9.99 -6.47
CA THR A 49 -1.17 10.30 -7.48
C THR A 49 0.24 10.34 -6.89
N LEU A 50 0.41 10.95 -5.71
CA LEU A 50 1.69 10.93 -4.99
C LEU A 50 2.11 9.49 -4.65
N LEU A 51 1.20 8.67 -4.14
CA LEU A 51 1.49 7.27 -3.86
C LEU A 51 1.89 6.48 -5.12
N LYS A 52 1.24 6.73 -6.26
CA LYS A 52 1.61 6.13 -7.55
C LYS A 52 2.98 6.59 -8.03
N ILE A 53 3.36 7.84 -7.78
CA ILE A 53 4.70 8.35 -8.08
C ILE A 53 5.74 7.63 -7.22
N ILE A 54 5.48 7.48 -5.92
CA ILE A 54 6.37 6.75 -4.99
C ILE A 54 6.48 5.28 -5.40
N ALA A 55 5.40 4.66 -5.86
CA ALA A 55 5.38 3.29 -6.38
C ALA A 55 6.06 3.12 -7.75
N GLY A 56 6.47 4.21 -8.41
CA GLY A 56 7.04 4.18 -9.76
C GLY A 56 6.01 3.91 -10.87
N LEU A 57 4.72 3.99 -10.57
CA LEU A 57 3.63 3.75 -11.52
C LEU A 57 3.28 5.00 -12.36
N VAL A 58 3.64 6.18 -11.87
CA VAL A 58 3.42 7.46 -12.55
C VAL A 58 4.72 8.26 -12.45
N ARG A 59 5.10 8.92 -13.55
CA ARG A 59 6.25 9.82 -13.56
C ARG A 59 5.81 11.21 -13.10
N PRO A 60 6.52 11.85 -12.13
CA PRO A 60 6.22 13.23 -11.75
C PRO A 60 6.62 14.20 -12.87
N GLU A 61 6.03 15.40 -12.90
CA GLU A 61 6.44 16.48 -13.82
C GLU A 61 7.80 17.06 -13.43
N ALA A 62 8.07 17.13 -12.11
CA ALA A 62 9.36 17.57 -11.59
C ALA A 62 9.70 16.82 -10.30
N GLY A 63 10.98 16.77 -9.97
CA GLY A 63 11.49 16.09 -8.80
C GLY A 63 11.79 14.62 -9.03
N THR A 64 12.30 13.96 -7.98
CA THR A 64 12.70 12.53 -8.03
C THR A 64 12.30 11.79 -6.78
N VAL A 65 12.11 10.48 -6.93
CA VAL A 65 11.95 9.53 -5.83
C VAL A 65 13.21 8.67 -5.78
N GLU A 66 13.86 8.63 -4.64
CA GLU A 66 15.00 7.76 -4.38
C GLU A 66 14.58 6.66 -3.41
N PHE A 67 14.49 5.47 -3.92
CA PHE A 67 14.30 4.23 -3.16
C PHE A 67 14.77 3.05 -3.99
N SER A 68 15.54 2.15 -3.40
CA SER A 68 15.93 0.92 -4.07
C SER A 68 15.27 -0.28 -3.40
N GLY A 69 14.58 -1.08 -4.20
CA GLY A 69 13.84 -2.25 -3.76
C GLY A 69 12.43 -2.28 -4.34
N GLY A 70 11.77 -3.41 -4.14
CA GLY A 70 10.39 -3.57 -4.57
C GLY A 70 9.42 -2.92 -3.57
N CYS A 71 8.23 -2.60 -4.03
CA CYS A 71 7.15 -2.14 -3.16
C CYS A 71 5.93 -3.06 -3.23
N GLY A 72 5.18 -3.08 -2.13
CA GLY A 72 3.83 -3.63 -2.08
C GLY A 72 2.81 -2.50 -2.17
N TYR A 73 1.97 -2.52 -3.19
CA TYR A 73 0.98 -1.47 -3.43
C TYR A 73 -0.44 -2.01 -3.26
N ALA A 74 -1.23 -1.37 -2.41
CA ALA A 74 -2.66 -1.63 -2.25
C ALA A 74 -3.44 -0.30 -2.34
N ALA A 75 -4.39 -0.24 -3.27
CA ALA A 75 -5.18 0.95 -3.54
C ALA A 75 -6.57 0.57 -4.07
N PRO A 76 -7.54 1.50 -4.07
CA PRO A 76 -8.86 1.24 -4.61
C PRO A 76 -8.86 0.77 -6.07
N ASP A 77 -7.95 1.29 -6.88
CA ASP A 77 -7.81 1.00 -8.32
C ASP A 77 -7.01 -0.28 -8.64
N VAL A 78 -6.41 -0.94 -7.64
CA VAL A 78 -5.85 -2.28 -7.84
C VAL A 78 -6.98 -3.26 -8.14
N GLN A 79 -6.95 -3.81 -9.35
CA GLN A 79 -7.95 -4.76 -9.80
C GLN A 79 -7.58 -6.19 -9.41
N LEU A 80 -8.54 -6.88 -8.82
CA LEU A 80 -8.49 -8.32 -8.58
C LEU A 80 -9.30 -9.03 -9.67
N TYR A 81 -8.87 -10.21 -10.06
CA TYR A 81 -9.56 -11.02 -11.08
C TYR A 81 -10.74 -11.75 -10.45
N GLY A 82 -11.95 -11.35 -10.81
CA GLY A 82 -13.20 -11.90 -10.26
C GLY A 82 -13.43 -13.37 -10.58
N GLU A 83 -12.93 -13.81 -11.73
CA GLU A 83 -13.03 -15.20 -12.23
C GLU A 83 -12.00 -16.14 -11.58
N LEU A 84 -11.05 -15.60 -10.84
CA LEU A 84 -10.07 -16.35 -10.04
C LEU A 84 -10.53 -16.40 -8.58
N THR A 85 -10.16 -17.46 -7.90
CA THR A 85 -10.28 -17.56 -6.45
C THR A 85 -9.30 -16.63 -5.73
N GLY A 86 -9.48 -16.40 -4.44
CA GLY A 86 -8.54 -15.60 -3.64
C GLY A 86 -7.12 -16.15 -3.68
N THR A 87 -6.97 -17.48 -3.58
CA THR A 87 -5.67 -18.15 -3.66
C THR A 87 -5.04 -18.01 -5.04
N GLU A 88 -5.82 -18.17 -6.11
CA GLU A 88 -5.34 -18.00 -7.49
C GLU A 88 -4.93 -16.55 -7.79
N ASN A 89 -5.67 -15.55 -7.27
CA ASN A 89 -5.23 -14.15 -7.34
C ASN A 89 -3.86 -13.95 -6.70
N LEU A 90 -3.66 -14.44 -5.47
CA LEU A 90 -2.34 -14.35 -4.80
C LEU A 90 -1.25 -15.04 -5.60
N ALA A 91 -1.51 -16.26 -6.09
CA ALA A 91 -0.56 -16.99 -6.91
C ALA A 91 -0.23 -16.28 -8.23
N PHE A 92 -1.23 -15.67 -8.87
CA PHE A 92 -1.06 -14.86 -10.08
C PHE A 92 -0.13 -13.66 -9.83
N PHE A 93 -0.42 -12.85 -8.80
CA PHE A 93 0.39 -11.68 -8.48
C PHE A 93 1.80 -12.04 -7.99
N ALA A 94 1.96 -13.18 -7.28
CA ALA A 94 3.27 -13.69 -6.90
C ALA A 94 4.11 -14.03 -8.15
N ARG A 95 3.55 -14.81 -9.07
CA ARG A 95 4.23 -15.18 -10.34
C ARG A 95 4.58 -13.95 -11.18
N LEU A 96 3.66 -12.97 -11.28
CA LEU A 96 3.90 -11.72 -12.02
C LEU A 96 5.11 -10.95 -11.47
N ARG A 97 5.38 -11.07 -10.17
CA ARG A 97 6.55 -10.48 -9.49
C ARG A 97 7.78 -11.39 -9.45
N GLY A 98 7.75 -12.57 -10.08
CA GLY A 98 8.82 -13.56 -10.01
C GLY A 98 9.01 -14.18 -8.63
N LEU A 99 7.97 -14.18 -7.81
CA LEU A 99 7.97 -14.71 -6.44
C LEU A 99 7.37 -16.12 -6.40
N PRO A 100 7.82 -17.00 -5.47
CA PRO A 100 7.13 -18.26 -5.21
C PRO A 100 5.71 -17.99 -4.69
N ALA A 101 4.78 -18.89 -5.03
CA ALA A 101 3.37 -18.79 -4.65
C ALA A 101 3.01 -19.76 -3.51
N ASP A 102 3.96 -20.06 -2.62
CA ASP A 102 3.90 -21.24 -1.76
C ASP A 102 3.05 -21.02 -0.49
N ASP A 103 2.99 -19.79 0.05
CA ASP A 103 2.26 -19.48 1.30
C ASP A 103 1.08 -18.52 1.11
N THR A 104 0.18 -18.85 0.20
CA THR A 104 -1.05 -18.06 0.01
C THR A 104 -2.00 -18.18 1.21
N ALA A 105 -2.01 -19.32 1.91
CA ALA A 105 -2.85 -19.55 3.08
C ALA A 105 -2.41 -18.69 4.30
N GLY A 106 -1.10 -18.58 4.53
CA GLY A 106 -0.54 -17.71 5.56
C GLY A 106 -0.87 -16.24 5.32
N LEU A 107 -0.73 -15.77 4.08
CA LEU A 107 -1.08 -14.40 3.71
C LEU A 107 -2.58 -14.11 3.89
N LEU A 108 -3.48 -15.04 3.50
CA LEU A 108 -4.92 -14.89 3.74
C LEU A 108 -5.22 -14.78 5.24
N LYS A 109 -4.61 -15.63 6.05
CA LYS A 109 -4.77 -15.57 7.51
C LYS A 109 -4.27 -14.24 8.09
N GLN A 110 -3.12 -13.76 7.62
CA GLN A 110 -2.49 -12.52 8.07
C GLN A 110 -3.41 -11.30 7.86
N VAL A 111 -4.17 -11.27 6.76
CA VAL A 111 -5.15 -10.21 6.50
C VAL A 111 -6.55 -10.52 7.03
N GLY A 112 -6.70 -11.56 7.87
CA GLY A 112 -7.96 -11.92 8.48
C GLY A 112 -9.00 -12.51 7.50
N LEU A 113 -8.56 -13.07 6.39
CA LEU A 113 -9.40 -13.89 5.52
C LEU A 113 -9.23 -15.36 5.90
N PRO A 114 -10.30 -16.07 6.32
CA PRO A 114 -10.19 -17.49 6.58
C PRO A 114 -9.64 -18.23 5.35
N PRO A 115 -8.66 -19.15 5.50
CA PRO A 115 -8.10 -19.88 4.34
C PRO A 115 -9.13 -20.62 3.50
N ALA A 116 -10.25 -21.05 4.11
CA ALA A 116 -11.37 -21.66 3.39
C ALA A 116 -11.97 -20.70 2.34
N ARG A 117 -12.03 -19.39 2.63
CA ARG A 117 -12.48 -18.36 1.69
C ARG A 117 -11.52 -18.16 0.52
N GLY A 118 -10.26 -18.55 0.65
CA GLY A 118 -9.31 -18.53 -0.45
C GLY A 118 -9.71 -19.36 -1.65
N ARG A 119 -10.66 -20.32 -1.49
CA ARG A 119 -11.20 -21.16 -2.56
C ARG A 119 -12.43 -20.58 -3.26
N ASP A 120 -13.03 -19.54 -2.69
CA ASP A 120 -14.18 -18.87 -3.30
C ASP A 120 -13.70 -17.93 -4.41
N LEU A 121 -14.50 -17.77 -5.46
CA LEU A 121 -14.25 -16.78 -6.51
C LEU A 121 -14.29 -15.36 -5.94
N VAL A 122 -13.37 -14.51 -6.38
CA VAL A 122 -13.30 -13.11 -5.91
C VAL A 122 -14.53 -12.29 -6.32
N SER A 123 -15.24 -12.69 -7.39
CA SER A 123 -16.54 -12.10 -7.75
C SER A 123 -17.57 -12.22 -6.62
N ALA A 124 -17.52 -13.29 -5.81
CA ALA A 124 -18.40 -13.51 -4.66
C ALA A 124 -17.94 -12.81 -3.36
N TYR A 125 -16.77 -12.15 -3.36
CA TYR A 125 -16.25 -11.47 -2.16
C TYR A 125 -17.04 -10.20 -1.86
N SER A 126 -17.23 -9.91 -0.55
CA SER A 126 -17.66 -8.59 -0.10
C SER A 126 -16.58 -7.53 -0.39
N SER A 127 -16.94 -6.23 -0.30
CA SER A 127 -15.98 -5.15 -0.43
C SER A 127 -14.84 -5.25 0.57
N GLY A 128 -15.13 -5.57 1.84
CA GLY A 128 -14.13 -5.78 2.88
C GLY A 128 -13.23 -6.99 2.60
N MET A 129 -13.77 -8.10 2.08
CA MET A 129 -12.96 -9.26 1.69
C MET A 129 -12.03 -8.92 0.51
N ARG A 130 -12.52 -8.17 -0.48
CA ARG A 130 -11.68 -7.67 -1.58
C ARG A 130 -10.57 -6.76 -1.09
N GLN A 131 -10.88 -5.87 -0.15
CA GLN A 131 -9.87 -4.99 0.44
C GLN A 131 -8.79 -5.78 1.19
N ARG A 132 -9.18 -6.75 2.02
CA ARG A 132 -8.23 -7.65 2.71
C ARG A 132 -7.36 -8.42 1.71
N LEU A 133 -7.92 -8.90 0.60
CA LEU A 133 -7.13 -9.56 -0.44
C LEU A 133 -6.14 -8.61 -1.13
N LYS A 134 -6.49 -7.34 -1.37
CA LYS A 134 -5.56 -6.31 -1.88
C LYS A 134 -4.39 -6.09 -0.91
N LEU A 135 -4.68 -6.03 0.40
CA LEU A 135 -3.62 -5.97 1.41
C LEU A 135 -2.72 -7.20 1.35
N ALA A 136 -3.29 -8.41 1.22
CA ALA A 136 -2.49 -9.64 1.08
C ALA A 136 -1.59 -9.60 -0.17
N VAL A 137 -2.10 -9.12 -1.31
CA VAL A 137 -1.30 -8.92 -2.53
C VAL A 137 -0.15 -7.95 -2.31
N SER A 138 -0.35 -6.89 -1.52
CA SER A 138 0.72 -5.94 -1.23
C SER A 138 1.82 -6.52 -0.35
N LEU A 139 1.51 -7.54 0.45
CA LEU A 139 2.47 -8.21 1.34
C LEU A 139 3.30 -9.31 0.66
N LEU A 140 2.98 -9.69 -0.58
CA LEU A 140 3.69 -10.73 -1.33
C LEU A 140 5.20 -10.49 -1.39
N GLY A 141 5.97 -11.48 -0.94
CA GLY A 141 7.43 -11.43 -0.93
C GLY A 141 8.02 -10.52 0.15
N ASN A 142 7.22 -10.01 1.06
CA ASN A 142 7.65 -9.14 2.16
C ASN A 142 8.45 -7.91 1.68
N PRO A 143 7.85 -7.03 0.87
CA PRO A 143 8.55 -5.93 0.24
C PRO A 143 9.07 -4.92 1.28
N PRO A 144 10.23 -4.27 1.05
CA PRO A 144 10.82 -3.30 1.96
C PRO A 144 10.02 -2.00 2.07
N LEU A 145 9.11 -1.72 1.15
CA LEU A 145 8.23 -0.56 1.13
C LEU A 145 6.78 -1.01 0.94
N LEU A 146 5.90 -0.65 1.87
CA LEU A 146 4.45 -0.78 1.73
C LEU A 146 3.84 0.57 1.37
N ILE A 147 2.98 0.59 0.36
CA ILE A 147 2.27 1.80 -0.09
C ILE A 147 0.79 1.47 -0.11
N TRP A 148 0.01 2.11 0.77
CA TRP A 148 -1.41 1.86 0.92
C TRP A 148 -2.23 3.13 0.75
N ASP A 149 -3.22 3.07 -0.13
CA ASP A 149 -4.15 4.16 -0.40
C ASP A 149 -5.53 3.82 0.17
N GLU A 150 -5.97 4.56 1.19
CA GLU A 150 -7.22 4.38 1.94
C GLU A 150 -7.44 2.91 2.37
N PRO A 151 -6.49 2.29 3.10
CA PRO A 151 -6.49 0.84 3.33
C PRO A 151 -7.69 0.33 4.11
N THR A 152 -8.36 1.17 4.88
CA THR A 152 -9.44 0.82 5.81
C THR A 152 -10.82 1.24 5.33
N ALA A 153 -10.95 1.94 4.20
CA ALA A 153 -12.19 2.57 3.75
C ALA A 153 -13.42 1.62 3.71
N THR A 154 -13.21 0.34 3.48
CA THR A 154 -14.29 -0.66 3.41
C THR A 154 -14.19 -1.75 4.48
N LEU A 155 -13.30 -1.56 5.46
CA LEU A 155 -13.07 -2.55 6.52
C LEU A 155 -13.96 -2.27 7.74
N ASP A 156 -14.40 -3.34 8.37
CA ASP A 156 -14.99 -3.34 9.70
C ASP A 156 -13.92 -3.10 10.80
N ASN A 157 -14.33 -2.97 12.05
CA ASN A 157 -13.39 -2.73 13.16
C ASN A 157 -12.33 -3.83 13.27
N ALA A 158 -12.67 -5.09 13.04
CA ALA A 158 -11.70 -6.18 13.06
C ALA A 158 -10.68 -6.03 11.92
N GLY A 159 -11.13 -5.62 10.74
CA GLY A 159 -10.24 -5.35 9.60
C GLY A 159 -9.33 -4.15 9.82
N ARG A 160 -9.83 -3.08 10.46
CA ARG A 160 -9.02 -1.92 10.86
C ARG A 160 -7.91 -2.33 11.84
N SER A 161 -8.23 -3.13 12.87
CA SER A 161 -7.24 -3.66 13.81
C SER A 161 -6.17 -4.52 13.12
N ILE A 162 -6.54 -5.27 12.10
CA ILE A 162 -5.58 -6.03 11.29
C ILE A 162 -4.65 -5.09 10.51
N ALA A 163 -5.18 -4.04 9.89
CA ALA A 163 -4.34 -3.04 9.21
C ALA A 163 -3.36 -2.37 10.18
N ASP A 164 -3.81 -2.02 11.39
CA ASP A 164 -2.95 -1.50 12.46
C ASP A 164 -1.80 -2.47 12.79
N THR A 165 -2.11 -3.75 12.98
CA THR A 165 -1.12 -4.79 13.27
C THR A 165 -0.10 -4.94 12.14
N LEU A 166 -0.56 -4.99 10.90
CA LEU A 166 0.30 -5.13 9.72
C LEU A 166 1.26 -3.95 9.55
N LEU A 167 0.80 -2.72 9.85
CA LEU A 167 1.66 -1.53 9.82
C LEU A 167 2.68 -1.56 10.96
N SER A 168 2.30 -1.98 12.17
CA SER A 168 3.23 -2.17 13.28
C SER A 168 4.31 -3.20 12.96
N GLU A 169 3.93 -4.39 12.46
CA GLU A 169 4.87 -5.44 12.02
C GLU A 169 5.79 -4.95 10.91
N CYS A 170 5.28 -4.14 9.96
CA CYS A 170 6.07 -3.52 8.92
C CYS A 170 7.18 -2.65 9.53
N ARG A 171 6.83 -1.76 10.45
CA ARG A 171 7.77 -0.84 11.11
C ARG A 171 8.78 -1.58 11.99
N GLU A 172 8.33 -2.51 12.82
CA GLU A 172 9.17 -3.32 13.71
C GLU A 172 10.19 -4.17 12.93
N SER A 173 9.84 -4.61 11.72
CA SER A 173 10.76 -5.31 10.82
C SER A 173 11.74 -4.40 10.08
N GLY A 174 11.70 -3.08 10.32
CA GLY A 174 12.56 -2.09 9.66
C GLY A 174 12.14 -1.76 8.22
N ARG A 175 10.92 -2.12 7.82
CA ARG A 175 10.36 -1.73 6.52
C ARG A 175 9.75 -0.33 6.62
N ILE A 176 9.60 0.31 5.48
CA ILE A 176 8.96 1.64 5.36
C ILE A 176 7.50 1.44 4.98
N ALA A 177 6.61 2.24 5.56
CA ALA A 177 5.23 2.36 5.13
C ALA A 177 4.94 3.77 4.62
N VAL A 178 4.13 3.87 3.56
CA VAL A 178 3.53 5.12 3.07
C VAL A 178 2.02 4.88 2.98
N VAL A 179 1.25 5.65 3.72
CA VAL A 179 -0.20 5.46 3.78
C VAL A 179 -0.90 6.77 3.46
N ALA A 180 -1.84 6.76 2.51
CA ALA A 180 -2.77 7.86 2.33
C ALA A 180 -4.08 7.57 3.06
N THR A 181 -4.56 8.54 3.82
CA THR A 181 -5.86 8.49 4.49
C THR A 181 -6.49 9.87 4.58
N ASN A 182 -7.80 9.93 4.65
CA ASN A 182 -8.57 11.12 4.99
C ASN A 182 -9.05 11.10 6.45
N ASP A 183 -8.78 10.03 7.20
CA ASP A 183 -9.10 9.87 8.61
C ASP A 183 -7.93 10.37 9.48
N LEU A 184 -8.16 11.48 10.19
CA LEU A 184 -7.14 12.10 11.05
C LEU A 184 -6.73 11.19 12.22
N ALA A 185 -7.65 10.40 12.75
CA ALA A 185 -7.34 9.48 13.84
C ALA A 185 -6.40 8.32 13.36
N GLU A 186 -6.58 7.87 12.13
CA GLU A 186 -5.64 6.93 11.50
C GLU A 186 -4.27 7.60 11.27
N ALA A 187 -4.27 8.83 10.79
CA ALA A 187 -3.05 9.57 10.54
C ALA A 187 -2.23 9.78 11.82
N GLU A 188 -2.86 10.16 12.93
CA GLU A 188 -2.21 10.29 14.24
C GLU A 188 -1.67 8.97 14.77
N ARG A 189 -2.39 7.87 14.55
CA ARG A 189 -2.01 6.55 15.05
C ARG A 189 -0.85 5.93 14.27
N TRP A 190 -0.81 6.14 12.94
CA TRP A 190 0.17 5.48 12.07
C TRP A 190 1.40 6.34 11.75
N GLY A 191 1.24 7.66 11.73
CA GLY A 191 2.23 8.57 11.19
C GLY A 191 3.39 8.85 12.14
N ASP A 192 4.60 8.50 11.74
CA ASP A 192 5.82 9.09 12.30
C ASP A 192 6.12 10.44 11.63
N ILE A 193 5.73 10.56 10.36
CA ILE A 193 5.87 11.75 9.52
C ILE A 193 4.51 11.99 8.85
N SER A 194 4.03 13.22 8.88
CA SER A 194 2.79 13.60 8.20
C SER A 194 3.07 14.61 7.10
N LEU A 195 2.49 14.36 5.93
CA LEU A 195 2.54 15.23 4.77
C LEU A 195 1.12 15.61 4.36
N THR A 196 0.82 16.90 4.39
CA THR A 196 -0.47 17.41 3.91
C THR A 196 -0.35 17.89 2.48
N ILE A 197 -1.26 17.43 1.60
CA ILE A 197 -1.37 17.88 0.21
C ILE A 197 -2.78 18.40 -0.09
N GLY A 198 -2.84 19.53 -0.80
CA GLY A 198 -4.10 20.19 -1.16
C GLY A 198 -3.98 21.67 -1.15
#